data_40bd792a36a900f6a358d2ab0dfe2b20
#
_entry.id   40bd792a36a900f6a358d2ab0dfe2b20
#
_cell.length_a   1.000
_cell.length_b   1.000
_cell.length_c   1.000
_cell.angle_alpha   90.00
_cell.angle_beta   90.00
_cell.angle_gamma   90.00
#
_symmetry.space_group_name_H-M   'P 1'
#
loop_
_entity.id
_entity.type
_entity.pdbx_description
1 polymer ?
#
loop_
_entity_poly.entity_id
_entity_poly.type
_entity_poly.pdbx_seq_one_letter_code
_entity_poly.pdbx_strand_id
1 'polypeptide(L)'
;QVAVLLDVSNSMDGLIEQAKAQLWNMVSTMGKAQCDGKTPQIQIALFEYGRPDNGIASGYVRQISGFTSNLDALSQKLFSLHTNGGDEYCGQVIYTSLNKLTWDAAKSTYKVIFIAGNEDFLQGNLTYTKACATARDKGVIVNTIYCGDRLQGIREHWNLNAECGNGSYTNINQDARIDEIPTPYDSMILTLNKSLNSTYISYGNTGASSLAA
;
A
#
# COMPACT_ATOMS: atom_id res chain seq x y z
N GLN A 1 6.43 7.78 10.64
CA GLN A 1 5.04 7.81 10.14
C GLN A 1 5.03 7.50 8.66
N VAL A 2 4.19 6.57 8.23
CA VAL A 2 4.07 6.11 6.85
C VAL A 2 2.62 6.28 6.39
N ALA A 3 2.39 6.92 5.25
CA ALA A 3 1.10 6.88 4.58
C ALA A 3 1.20 6.04 3.30
N VAL A 4 0.29 5.09 3.16
CA VAL A 4 0.13 4.24 1.97
C VAL A 4 -1.09 4.73 1.20
N LEU A 5 -0.87 5.09 -0.07
CA LEU A 5 -1.90 5.57 -0.99
C LEU A 5 -1.98 4.56 -2.14
N LEU A 6 -3.08 3.82 -2.23
CA LEU A 6 -3.25 2.74 -3.21
C LEU A 6 -4.35 3.08 -4.20
N ASP A 7 -4.00 3.01 -5.47
CA ASP A 7 -4.93 3.03 -6.57
C ASP A 7 -5.79 1.76 -6.57
N VAL A 8 -7.09 1.95 -6.63
CA VAL A 8 -8.08 0.87 -6.68
C VAL A 8 -9.01 1.02 -7.90
N SER A 9 -8.53 1.68 -8.95
CA SER A 9 -9.23 1.76 -10.24
C SER A 9 -9.25 0.43 -10.98
N ASN A 10 -10.06 0.31 -12.02
CA ASN A 10 -10.14 -0.91 -12.82
C ASN A 10 -8.84 -1.26 -13.56
N SER A 11 -8.01 -0.27 -13.90
CA SER A 11 -6.71 -0.50 -14.54
C SER A 11 -5.74 -1.28 -13.65
N MET A 12 -6.01 -1.30 -12.34
CA MET A 12 -5.27 -2.09 -11.36
C MET A 12 -5.72 -3.57 -11.28
N ASP A 13 -6.72 -3.99 -12.05
CA ASP A 13 -7.13 -5.40 -12.11
C ASP A 13 -5.96 -6.31 -12.50
N GLY A 14 -5.75 -7.36 -11.73
CA GLY A 14 -4.60 -8.27 -11.89
C GLY A 14 -3.29 -7.76 -11.27
N LEU A 15 -3.19 -6.49 -10.89
CA LEU A 15 -2.00 -5.87 -10.27
C LEU A 15 -2.20 -5.59 -8.78
N ILE A 16 -3.45 -5.38 -8.36
CA ILE A 16 -3.76 -4.88 -7.02
C ILE A 16 -3.28 -5.83 -5.92
N GLU A 17 -3.37 -7.13 -6.10
CA GLU A 17 -2.91 -8.10 -5.09
C GLU A 17 -1.39 -8.06 -4.94
N GLN A 18 -0.65 -7.93 -6.04
CA GLN A 18 0.79 -7.77 -6.02
C GLN A 18 1.21 -6.43 -5.39
N ALA A 19 0.49 -5.34 -5.70
CA ALA A 19 0.72 -4.04 -5.09
C ALA A 19 0.50 -4.08 -3.56
N LYS A 20 -0.60 -4.68 -3.09
CA LYS A 20 -0.88 -4.89 -1.66
C LYS A 20 0.23 -5.69 -0.98
N ALA A 21 0.65 -6.80 -1.59
CA ALA A 21 1.71 -7.66 -1.07
C ALA A 21 3.03 -6.90 -0.94
N GLN A 22 3.44 -6.16 -1.96
CA GLN A 22 4.67 -5.35 -1.94
C GLN A 22 4.60 -4.22 -0.90
N LEU A 23 3.50 -3.49 -0.84
CA LEU A 23 3.29 -2.43 0.16
C LEU A 23 3.34 -3.01 1.59
N TRP A 24 2.71 -4.18 1.79
CA TRP A 24 2.76 -4.86 3.09
C TRP A 24 4.16 -5.31 3.46
N ASN A 25 4.93 -5.86 2.51
CA ASN A 25 6.32 -6.24 2.73
C ASN A 25 7.19 -5.05 3.13
N MET A 26 7.04 -3.91 2.44
CA MET A 26 7.75 -2.67 2.79
C MET A 26 7.44 -2.23 4.22
N VAL A 27 6.16 -2.20 4.60
CA VAL A 27 5.70 -1.85 5.95
C VAL A 27 6.26 -2.82 7.00
N SER A 28 6.18 -4.12 6.74
CA SER A 28 6.67 -5.16 7.66
C SER A 28 8.19 -5.09 7.84
N THR A 29 8.93 -4.80 6.77
CA THR A 29 10.39 -4.61 6.80
C THR A 29 10.77 -3.39 7.62
N MET A 30 10.05 -2.28 7.45
CA MET A 30 10.27 -1.07 8.25
C MET A 30 9.99 -1.32 9.75
N GLY A 31 8.98 -2.15 10.07
CA GLY A 31 8.65 -2.55 11.43
C GLY A 31 9.71 -3.39 12.13
N LYS A 32 10.51 -4.11 11.35
CA LYS A 32 11.62 -4.95 11.84
C LYS A 32 12.97 -4.22 11.85
N ALA A 33 13.05 -3.03 11.26
CA ALA A 33 14.28 -2.25 11.21
C ALA A 33 14.76 -1.91 12.64
N GLN A 34 16.06 -1.82 12.81
CA GLN A 34 16.68 -1.36 14.06
C GLN A 34 17.54 -0.15 13.76
N CYS A 35 17.41 0.87 14.60
CA CYS A 35 18.26 2.05 14.57
C CYS A 35 18.95 2.16 15.94
N ASP A 36 20.27 2.06 15.97
CA ASP A 36 21.07 2.07 17.21
C ASP A 36 20.55 1.06 18.27
N GLY A 37 20.15 -0.14 17.83
CA GLY A 37 19.62 -1.20 18.69
C GLY A 37 18.21 -0.96 19.22
N LYS A 38 17.51 0.07 18.74
CA LYS A 38 16.12 0.36 19.09
C LYS A 38 15.19 0.05 17.94
N THR A 39 14.07 -0.59 18.25
CA THR A 39 12.99 -0.80 17.28
C THR A 39 12.21 0.50 17.10
N PRO A 40 11.98 0.98 15.86
CA PRO A 40 11.20 2.18 15.61
C PRO A 40 9.74 2.00 16.01
N GLN A 41 9.13 3.06 16.52
CA GLN A 41 7.69 3.11 16.69
C GLN A 41 7.06 3.51 15.35
N ILE A 42 6.37 2.57 14.69
CA ILE A 42 5.76 2.80 13.39
C ILE A 42 4.28 3.11 13.55
N GLN A 43 3.85 4.14 12.85
CA GLN A 43 2.44 4.48 12.66
C GLN A 43 2.15 4.55 11.16
N ILE A 44 1.09 3.88 10.71
CA ILE A 44 0.76 3.77 9.30
C ILE A 44 -0.66 4.23 9.07
N ALA A 45 -0.86 5.02 8.02
CA ALA A 45 -2.15 5.41 7.49
C ALA A 45 -2.38 4.80 6.12
N LEU A 46 -3.64 4.55 5.75
CA LEU A 46 -4.03 3.96 4.48
C LEU A 46 -5.10 4.82 3.82
N PHE A 47 -4.89 5.12 2.55
CA PHE A 47 -5.85 5.75 1.65
C PHE A 47 -6.04 4.89 0.41
N GLU A 48 -7.24 4.93 -0.15
CA GLU A 48 -7.51 4.48 -1.51
C GLU A 48 -7.87 5.68 -2.37
N TYR A 49 -7.64 5.57 -3.67
CA TYR A 49 -8.08 6.54 -4.66
C TYR A 49 -8.45 5.84 -5.98
N GLY A 50 -9.08 6.56 -6.91
CA GLY A 50 -9.48 6.00 -8.19
C GLY A 50 -10.84 5.28 -8.18
N ARG A 51 -11.68 5.44 -7.12
CA ARG A 51 -13.03 4.86 -7.06
C ARG A 51 -14.12 5.89 -7.32
N PRO A 52 -15.06 5.62 -8.24
CA PRO A 52 -16.20 6.51 -8.47
C PRO A 52 -17.05 6.75 -7.22
N ASP A 53 -17.21 5.71 -6.38
CA ASP A 53 -18.00 5.76 -5.14
C ASP A 53 -17.49 6.81 -4.14
N ASN A 54 -16.21 7.17 -4.22
CA ASN A 54 -15.63 8.20 -3.36
C ASN A 54 -16.00 9.62 -3.78
N GLY A 55 -16.57 9.77 -4.98
CA GLY A 55 -17.10 11.03 -5.52
C GLY A 55 -16.04 12.01 -5.99
N ILE A 56 -16.39 12.76 -7.05
CA ILE A 56 -15.49 13.76 -7.67
C ILE A 56 -15.13 14.92 -6.72
N ALA A 57 -16.03 15.30 -5.82
CA ALA A 57 -15.80 16.39 -4.86
C ALA A 57 -14.64 16.09 -3.90
N SER A 58 -14.38 14.80 -3.60
CA SER A 58 -13.23 14.35 -2.81
C SER A 58 -11.99 14.10 -3.67
N GLY A 59 -12.08 14.22 -5.01
CA GLY A 59 -11.04 13.79 -5.95
C GLY A 59 -10.88 12.27 -5.99
N TYR A 60 -11.98 11.53 -5.80
CA TYR A 60 -12.03 10.06 -5.74
C TYR A 60 -11.15 9.45 -4.62
N VAL A 61 -10.88 10.21 -3.56
CA VAL A 61 -10.00 9.84 -2.45
C VAL A 61 -10.80 9.48 -1.21
N ARG A 62 -10.46 8.35 -0.57
CA ARG A 62 -10.99 7.95 0.72
C ARG A 62 -9.88 7.55 1.69
N GLN A 63 -9.96 8.06 2.91
CA GLN A 63 -9.12 7.60 4.01
C GLN A 63 -9.72 6.32 4.61
N ILE A 64 -8.99 5.22 4.51
CA ILE A 64 -9.37 3.92 5.05
C ILE A 64 -8.94 3.79 6.52
N SER A 65 -7.76 4.34 6.86
CA SER A 65 -7.25 4.38 8.22
C SER A 65 -6.40 5.63 8.43
N GLY A 66 -6.56 6.28 9.57
CA GLY A 66 -5.58 7.23 10.08
C GLY A 66 -4.34 6.53 10.60
N PHE A 67 -3.38 7.29 11.12
CA PHE A 67 -2.18 6.71 11.71
C PHE A 67 -2.52 5.73 12.84
N THR A 68 -2.05 4.50 12.68
CA THR A 68 -2.22 3.42 13.65
C THR A 68 -0.95 2.58 13.75
N SER A 69 -0.66 2.06 14.93
CA SER A 69 0.35 1.03 15.16
C SER A 69 -0.24 -0.39 15.18
N ASN A 70 -1.57 -0.52 15.04
CA ASN A 70 -2.23 -1.82 14.92
C ASN A 70 -2.10 -2.34 13.48
N LEU A 71 -1.00 -3.05 13.22
CA LEU A 71 -0.69 -3.57 11.88
C LEU A 71 -1.67 -4.65 11.42
N ASP A 72 -2.28 -5.39 12.33
CA ASP A 72 -3.26 -6.44 12.00
C ASP A 72 -4.54 -5.84 11.41
N ALA A 73 -5.09 -4.85 12.11
CA ALA A 73 -6.27 -4.15 11.61
C ALA A 73 -5.97 -3.41 10.29
N LEU A 74 -4.75 -2.90 10.13
CA LEU A 74 -4.33 -2.26 8.89
C LEU A 74 -4.21 -3.26 7.74
N SER A 75 -3.56 -4.42 7.99
CA SER A 75 -3.43 -5.51 7.02
C SER A 75 -4.81 -5.97 6.54
N GLN A 76 -5.72 -6.24 7.47
CA GLN A 76 -7.09 -6.64 7.13
C GLN A 76 -7.77 -5.63 6.21
N LYS A 77 -7.63 -4.32 6.50
CA LYS A 77 -8.18 -3.26 5.66
C LYS A 77 -7.51 -3.20 4.28
N LEU A 78 -6.17 -3.29 4.22
CA LEU A 78 -5.43 -3.27 2.97
C LEU A 78 -5.85 -4.42 2.04
N PHE A 79 -5.89 -5.65 2.57
CA PHE A 79 -6.25 -6.82 1.79
C PHE A 79 -7.75 -6.92 1.45
N SER A 80 -8.61 -6.18 2.14
CA SER A 80 -10.03 -6.08 1.78
C SER A 80 -10.33 -5.11 0.63
N LEU A 81 -9.37 -4.29 0.20
CA LEU A 81 -9.54 -3.40 -0.94
C LEU A 81 -9.69 -4.22 -2.22
N HIS A 82 -10.53 -3.78 -3.12
CA HIS A 82 -10.74 -4.36 -4.45
C HIS A 82 -10.99 -3.24 -5.45
N THR A 83 -10.72 -3.53 -6.70
CA THR A 83 -10.81 -2.57 -7.80
C THR A 83 -12.25 -2.22 -8.12
N ASN A 84 -12.46 -0.97 -8.53
CA ASN A 84 -13.70 -0.44 -9.08
C ASN A 84 -13.39 0.84 -9.86
N GLY A 85 -13.74 0.93 -11.11
CA GLY A 85 -13.33 1.98 -12.05
C GLY A 85 -13.54 3.41 -11.56
N GLY A 86 -12.69 4.32 -12.03
CA GLY A 86 -12.74 5.76 -11.73
C GLY A 86 -11.56 6.52 -12.31
N ASP A 87 -11.49 7.82 -12.06
CA ASP A 87 -10.36 8.68 -12.41
C ASP A 87 -9.35 8.73 -11.25
N GLU A 88 -8.05 8.74 -11.57
CA GLU A 88 -6.94 8.58 -10.63
C GLU A 88 -6.20 9.89 -10.41
N TYR A 89 -6.60 10.65 -9.39
CA TYR A 89 -6.01 11.96 -9.09
C TYR A 89 -4.85 11.83 -8.09
N CYS A 90 -3.68 11.41 -8.58
CA CYS A 90 -2.47 11.21 -7.78
C CYS A 90 -2.06 12.44 -6.96
N GLY A 91 -2.04 13.62 -7.58
CA GLY A 91 -1.77 14.87 -6.88
C GLY A 91 -2.77 15.14 -5.74
N GLN A 92 -4.05 14.83 -5.97
CA GLN A 92 -5.11 15.04 -4.99
C GLN A 92 -4.98 14.11 -3.79
N VAL A 93 -4.69 12.83 -3.98
CA VAL A 93 -4.56 11.90 -2.85
C VAL A 93 -3.35 12.22 -1.99
N ILE A 94 -2.22 12.61 -2.59
CA ILE A 94 -1.04 13.08 -1.84
C ILE A 94 -1.40 14.32 -1.03
N TYR A 95 -1.96 15.34 -1.65
CA TYR A 95 -2.34 16.57 -0.98
C TYR A 95 -3.35 16.34 0.15
N THR A 96 -4.33 15.45 -0.09
CA THR A 96 -5.34 15.09 0.91
C THR A 96 -4.70 14.38 2.11
N SER A 97 -3.81 13.42 1.89
CA SER A 97 -3.11 12.71 2.96
C SER A 97 -2.23 13.65 3.79
N LEU A 98 -1.56 14.61 3.14
CA LEU A 98 -0.73 15.60 3.82
C LEU A 98 -1.54 16.51 4.74
N ASN A 99 -2.79 16.82 4.40
CA ASN A 99 -3.62 17.77 5.15
C ASN A 99 -4.62 17.10 6.12
N LYS A 100 -5.07 15.87 5.84
CA LYS A 100 -5.98 15.14 6.73
C LYS A 100 -5.27 14.41 7.86
N LEU A 101 -4.02 13.96 7.64
CA LEU A 101 -3.27 13.26 8.67
C LEU A 101 -2.59 14.23 9.63
N THR A 102 -2.57 13.84 10.91
CA THR A 102 -1.81 14.55 11.94
C THR A 102 -0.36 14.09 11.90
N TRP A 103 0.42 14.65 10.98
CA TRP A 103 1.84 14.42 10.88
C TRP A 103 2.58 15.02 12.08
N ASP A 104 3.52 14.26 12.63
CA ASP A 104 4.35 14.74 13.73
C ASP A 104 5.21 15.93 13.29
N ALA A 105 5.24 16.97 14.11
CA ALA A 105 6.04 18.18 13.85
C ALA A 105 7.53 17.97 14.20
N ALA A 106 7.88 16.91 14.94
CA ALA A 106 9.25 16.65 15.35
C ALA A 106 10.14 16.32 14.13
N LYS A 107 11.28 16.99 14.03
CA LYS A 107 12.29 16.74 12.97
C LYS A 107 12.93 15.35 13.05
N SER A 108 12.88 14.73 14.22
CA SER A 108 13.40 13.37 14.44
C SER A 108 12.45 12.28 13.94
N THR A 109 11.20 12.63 13.62
CA THR A 109 10.24 11.67 13.07
C THR A 109 10.44 11.53 11.56
N TYR A 110 10.78 10.33 11.11
CA TYR A 110 10.79 9.99 9.69
C TYR A 110 9.37 9.92 9.15
N LYS A 111 9.09 10.70 8.10
CA LYS A 111 7.76 10.84 7.51
C LYS A 111 7.82 10.53 6.03
N VAL A 112 7.01 9.56 5.59
CA VAL A 112 7.05 9.09 4.21
C VAL A 112 5.66 8.73 3.68
N ILE A 113 5.45 9.02 2.41
CA ILE A 113 4.31 8.57 1.62
C ILE A 113 4.82 7.56 0.60
N PHE A 114 4.11 6.44 0.45
CA PHE A 114 4.20 5.54 -0.69
C PHE A 114 2.90 5.62 -1.47
N ILE A 115 2.97 6.04 -2.73
CA ILE A 115 1.83 6.05 -3.64
C ILE A 115 2.04 5.00 -4.73
N ALA A 116 1.05 4.12 -4.91
CA ALA A 116 1.07 3.05 -5.91
C ALA A 116 -0.13 3.16 -6.85
N GLY A 117 0.10 3.00 -8.16
CA GLY A 117 -0.90 3.07 -9.22
C GLY A 117 -0.27 2.91 -10.59
N ASN A 118 -1.05 3.03 -11.67
CA ASN A 118 -0.60 2.77 -13.03
C ASN A 118 -1.14 3.74 -14.10
N GLU A 119 -1.79 4.83 -13.70
CA GLU A 119 -2.27 5.86 -14.64
C GLU A 119 -1.36 7.10 -14.66
N ASP A 120 -1.59 8.00 -15.63
CA ASP A 120 -0.80 9.22 -15.76
C ASP A 120 -0.90 10.08 -14.49
N PHE A 121 0.25 10.38 -13.92
CA PHE A 121 0.37 11.15 -12.67
C PHE A 121 -0.16 12.59 -12.77
N LEU A 122 -0.35 13.10 -13.98
CA LEU A 122 -0.82 14.46 -14.23
C LEU A 122 -2.34 14.60 -14.25
N GLN A 123 -3.07 13.51 -14.04
CA GLN A 123 -4.53 13.55 -13.99
C GLN A 123 -5.05 14.42 -12.83
N GLY A 124 -6.19 15.08 -13.08
CA GLY A 124 -6.88 15.92 -12.10
C GLY A 124 -6.44 17.39 -12.08
N ASN A 125 -7.17 18.19 -11.30
CA ASN A 125 -6.98 19.63 -11.26
C ASN A 125 -5.88 20.09 -10.29
N LEU A 126 -5.48 19.22 -9.35
CA LEU A 126 -4.44 19.55 -8.39
C LEU A 126 -3.10 19.05 -8.91
N THR A 127 -2.22 19.99 -9.25
CA THR A 127 -0.90 19.67 -9.79
C THR A 127 -0.04 18.94 -8.77
N TYR A 128 0.75 17.95 -9.24
CA TYR A 128 1.71 17.25 -8.41
C TYR A 128 2.74 18.19 -7.77
N THR A 129 3.12 19.29 -8.46
CA THR A 129 4.04 20.29 -7.95
C THR A 129 3.53 20.96 -6.67
N LYS A 130 2.21 21.20 -6.57
CA LYS A 130 1.58 21.73 -5.36
C LYS A 130 1.61 20.70 -4.22
N ALA A 131 1.34 19.44 -4.53
CA ALA A 131 1.42 18.35 -3.56
C ALA A 131 2.86 18.18 -3.03
N CYS A 132 3.86 18.23 -3.93
CA CYS A 132 5.28 18.18 -3.56
C CYS A 132 5.72 19.37 -2.69
N ALA A 133 5.29 20.58 -3.01
CA ALA A 133 5.59 21.76 -2.19
C ALA A 133 5.06 21.57 -0.77
N THR A 134 3.81 21.12 -0.64
CA THR A 134 3.20 20.82 0.66
C THR A 134 3.94 19.70 1.40
N ALA A 135 4.40 18.65 0.70
CA ALA A 135 5.17 17.56 1.30
C ALA A 135 6.51 18.08 1.87
N ARG A 136 7.23 18.89 1.09
CA ARG A 136 8.50 19.51 1.54
C ARG A 136 8.30 20.40 2.76
N ASP A 137 7.26 21.23 2.78
CA ASP A 137 6.95 22.13 3.91
C ASP A 137 6.70 21.33 5.20
N LYS A 138 6.11 20.13 5.08
CA LYS A 138 5.85 19.22 6.21
C LYS A 138 7.02 18.27 6.50
N GLY A 139 8.07 18.28 5.68
CA GLY A 139 9.20 17.35 5.77
C GLY A 139 8.80 15.90 5.52
N VAL A 140 7.85 15.67 4.59
CA VAL A 140 7.37 14.35 4.20
C VAL A 140 7.99 13.97 2.86
N ILE A 141 8.59 12.78 2.80
CA ILE A 141 9.16 12.21 1.57
C ILE A 141 8.05 11.50 0.79
N VAL A 142 8.04 11.63 -0.54
CA VAL A 142 7.06 10.96 -1.40
C VAL A 142 7.76 9.99 -2.33
N ASN A 143 7.57 8.69 -2.10
CA ASN A 143 8.03 7.62 -3.00
C ASN A 143 6.89 7.18 -3.90
N THR A 144 7.20 6.96 -5.18
CA THR A 144 6.24 6.53 -6.18
C THR A 144 6.52 5.11 -6.64
N ILE A 145 5.45 4.31 -6.78
CA ILE A 145 5.49 2.90 -7.17
C ILE A 145 4.56 2.73 -8.38
N TYR A 146 5.14 2.62 -9.56
CA TYR A 146 4.34 2.35 -10.75
C TYR A 146 4.01 0.87 -10.85
N CYS A 147 2.74 0.54 -10.99
CA CYS A 147 2.27 -0.83 -11.14
C CYS A 147 2.24 -1.19 -12.64
N GLY A 148 3.36 -1.67 -13.18
CA GLY A 148 3.54 -1.98 -14.58
C GLY A 148 4.98 -1.84 -15.05
N ASP A 149 5.16 -1.65 -16.37
CA ASP A 149 6.48 -1.47 -17.00
C ASP A 149 7.16 -0.18 -16.53
N ARG A 150 8.45 -0.26 -16.20
CA ARG A 150 9.23 0.87 -15.70
C ARG A 150 9.27 2.06 -16.65
N LEU A 151 9.42 1.81 -17.95
CA LEU A 151 9.50 2.88 -18.95
C LEU A 151 8.13 3.52 -19.19
N GLN A 152 7.07 2.72 -19.05
CA GLN A 152 5.71 3.26 -19.08
C GLN A 152 5.50 4.24 -17.90
N GLY A 153 5.87 3.86 -16.68
CA GLY A 153 5.74 4.76 -15.53
C GLY A 153 6.54 6.06 -15.65
N ILE A 154 7.67 6.04 -16.38
CA ILE A 154 8.41 7.28 -16.70
C ILE A 154 7.60 8.14 -17.70
N ARG A 155 6.98 7.56 -18.72
CA ARG A 155 6.10 8.28 -19.65
C ARG A 155 4.87 8.87 -18.96
N GLU A 156 4.35 8.16 -17.95
CA GLU A 156 3.23 8.57 -17.09
C GLU A 156 3.66 9.48 -15.91
N HIS A 157 4.86 10.05 -15.96
CA HIS A 157 5.41 11.08 -15.05
C HIS A 157 5.64 10.67 -13.60
N TRP A 158 5.66 9.35 -13.28
CA TRP A 158 5.84 8.87 -11.89
C TRP A 158 7.22 9.19 -11.31
N ASN A 159 8.27 9.20 -12.14
CA ASN A 159 9.62 9.57 -11.73
C ASN A 159 9.72 11.05 -11.32
N LEU A 160 9.04 11.95 -12.05
CA LEU A 160 9.08 13.40 -11.78
C LEU A 160 8.50 13.73 -10.41
N ASN A 161 7.43 13.03 -10.02
CA ASN A 161 6.85 13.24 -8.70
C ASN A 161 7.74 12.71 -7.58
N ALA A 162 8.43 11.59 -7.77
CA ALA A 162 9.39 11.08 -6.81
C ALA A 162 10.54 12.09 -6.58
N GLU A 163 11.13 12.61 -7.67
CA GLU A 163 12.18 13.63 -7.59
C GLU A 163 11.70 14.89 -6.86
N CYS A 164 10.51 15.39 -7.22
CA CYS A 164 9.89 16.55 -6.60
C CYS A 164 9.62 16.32 -5.10
N GLY A 165 9.27 15.10 -4.70
CA GLY A 165 8.97 14.69 -3.33
C GLY A 165 10.18 14.25 -2.50
N ASN A 166 11.42 14.45 -3.00
CA ASN A 166 12.65 13.97 -2.39
C ASN A 166 12.66 12.45 -2.12
N GLY A 167 11.93 11.70 -2.90
CA GLY A 167 11.80 10.25 -2.78
C GLY A 167 12.41 9.49 -3.95
N SER A 168 12.02 8.24 -4.07
CA SER A 168 12.49 7.31 -5.08
C SER A 168 11.34 6.82 -5.95
N TYR A 169 11.60 6.62 -7.23
CA TYR A 169 10.72 5.94 -8.16
C TYR A 169 11.08 4.47 -8.26
N THR A 170 10.08 3.60 -8.13
CA THR A 170 10.21 2.17 -8.38
C THR A 170 9.01 1.66 -9.17
N ASN A 171 9.05 0.41 -9.61
CA ASN A 171 7.91 -0.22 -10.27
C ASN A 171 7.69 -1.66 -9.78
N ILE A 172 6.45 -2.12 -9.90
CA ILE A 172 6.02 -3.49 -9.68
C ILE A 172 5.72 -4.08 -11.04
N ASN A 173 6.52 -5.07 -11.48
CA ASN A 173 6.30 -5.73 -12.75
C ASN A 173 5.23 -6.82 -12.59
N GLN A 174 4.27 -6.90 -13.53
CA GLN A 174 3.22 -7.93 -13.59
C GLN A 174 3.76 -9.36 -13.62
N ASP A 175 4.93 -9.54 -14.25
CA ASP A 175 5.56 -10.85 -14.44
C ASP A 175 6.47 -11.27 -13.27
N ALA A 176 6.68 -10.39 -12.28
CA ALA A 176 7.43 -10.75 -11.10
C ALA A 176 6.61 -11.74 -10.26
N ARG A 177 7.17 -12.93 -9.99
CA ARG A 177 6.58 -13.86 -9.02
C ARG A 177 6.34 -13.13 -7.71
N ILE A 178 5.13 -13.28 -7.17
CA ILE A 178 4.84 -12.87 -5.80
C ILE A 178 5.70 -13.77 -4.92
N ASP A 179 6.80 -13.25 -4.40
CA ASP A 179 7.54 -13.95 -3.36
C ASP A 179 6.59 -14.12 -2.17
N GLU A 180 6.51 -15.33 -1.64
CA GLU A 180 5.73 -15.57 -0.41
C GLU A 180 6.23 -14.61 0.66
N ILE A 181 5.37 -13.69 1.07
CA ILE A 181 5.71 -12.71 2.10
C ILE A 181 5.41 -13.37 3.44
N PRO A 182 6.42 -13.80 4.21
CA PRO A 182 6.16 -14.40 5.52
C PRO A 182 5.50 -13.35 6.43
N THR A 183 4.31 -13.66 6.87
CA THR A 183 3.62 -12.86 7.87
C THR A 183 3.94 -13.37 9.28
N PRO A 184 3.86 -12.53 10.33
CA PRO A 184 4.04 -12.97 11.71
C PRO A 184 3.09 -14.11 12.12
N TYR A 185 2.02 -14.29 11.36
CA TYR A 185 0.96 -15.27 11.62
C TYR A 185 1.13 -16.59 10.87
N ASP A 186 2.03 -16.70 9.90
CA ASP A 186 2.20 -17.91 9.08
C ASP A 186 2.48 -19.13 9.95
N SER A 187 3.33 -18.97 10.97
CA SER A 187 3.61 -20.03 11.93
C SER A 187 2.37 -20.41 12.78
N MET A 188 1.56 -19.41 13.14
CA MET A 188 0.32 -19.64 13.88
C MET A 188 -0.74 -20.28 12.99
N ILE A 189 -0.90 -19.82 11.74
CA ILE A 189 -1.81 -20.40 10.74
C ILE A 189 -1.43 -21.85 10.45
N LEU A 190 -0.15 -22.14 10.25
CA LEU A 190 0.34 -23.52 10.08
C LEU A 190 0.05 -24.39 11.29
N THR A 191 0.20 -23.85 12.50
CA THR A 191 -0.10 -24.59 13.73
C THR A 191 -1.61 -24.85 13.87
N LEU A 192 -2.44 -23.84 13.60
CA LEU A 192 -3.90 -23.97 13.61
C LEU A 192 -4.39 -24.94 12.52
N ASN A 193 -3.83 -24.88 11.32
CA ASN A 193 -4.13 -25.84 10.25
C ASN A 193 -3.76 -27.28 10.65
N LYS A 194 -2.59 -27.49 11.25
CA LYS A 194 -2.21 -28.81 11.78
C LYS A 194 -3.18 -29.28 12.86
N SER A 195 -3.56 -28.39 13.77
CA SER A 195 -4.54 -28.71 14.82
C SER A 195 -5.92 -29.02 14.24
N LEU A 196 -6.37 -28.24 13.24
CA LEU A 196 -7.63 -28.49 12.53
C LEU A 196 -7.58 -29.83 11.78
N ASN A 197 -6.50 -30.10 11.05
CA ASN A 197 -6.32 -31.36 10.31
C ASN A 197 -6.23 -32.57 11.25
N SER A 198 -5.72 -32.43 12.48
CA SER A 198 -5.70 -33.50 13.48
C SER A 198 -7.10 -33.85 14.03
N THR A 199 -8.08 -32.97 13.87
CA THR A 199 -9.49 -33.23 14.24
C THR A 199 -10.30 -33.85 13.09
N TYR A 200 -9.71 -33.95 11.90
CA TYR A 200 -10.38 -34.55 10.75
C TYR A 200 -10.55 -36.05 10.93
N ILE A 201 -11.79 -36.50 10.91
CA ILE A 201 -12.13 -37.94 10.93
C ILE A 201 -12.51 -38.35 9.51
N SER A 202 -11.69 -39.16 8.89
CA SER A 202 -11.98 -39.68 7.55
C SER A 202 -13.22 -40.57 7.58
N TYR A 203 -14.21 -40.26 6.75
CA TYR A 203 -15.44 -41.02 6.62
C TYR A 203 -15.67 -41.46 5.16
N GLY A 204 -16.04 -42.72 4.97
CA GLY A 204 -16.32 -43.27 3.65
C GLY A 204 -15.08 -43.61 2.81
N ASN A 205 -15.31 -44.19 1.63
CA ASN A 205 -14.22 -44.69 0.75
C ASN A 205 -13.32 -43.60 0.14
N THR A 206 -13.76 -42.35 0.15
CA THR A 206 -13.00 -41.16 -0.36
C THR A 206 -12.34 -40.38 0.74
N GLY A 207 -12.67 -40.62 2.01
CA GLY A 207 -12.15 -39.84 3.15
C GLY A 207 -10.63 -40.04 3.36
N ALA A 208 -10.11 -41.25 3.10
CA ALA A 208 -8.69 -41.54 3.24
C ALA A 208 -7.82 -40.86 2.15
N SER A 209 -8.34 -40.70 0.94
CA SER A 209 -7.63 -40.02 -0.16
C SER A 209 -7.59 -38.49 0.03
N SER A 210 -8.57 -37.89 0.74
CA SER A 210 -8.58 -36.48 1.07
C SER A 210 -7.64 -36.11 2.22
N LEU A 211 -7.17 -37.09 2.99
CA LEU A 211 -6.20 -36.87 4.08
C LEU A 211 -4.76 -36.86 3.57
N ALA A 212 -4.51 -37.38 2.36
CA ALA A 212 -3.19 -37.52 1.76
C ALA A 212 -2.86 -36.41 0.73
N ALA A 213 -3.81 -35.49 0.45
CA ALA A 213 -3.67 -34.34 -0.45
C ALA A 213 -3.38 -33.08 0.34
#